data_eac554198f0c14ab69f19e057e49e69e
#
_entry.id   eac554198f0c14ab69f19e057e49e69e
#
_cell.length_a   1.000
_cell.length_b   1.000
_cell.length_c   1.000
_cell.angle_alpha   90.00
_cell.angle_beta   90.00
_cell.angle_gamma   90.00
#
_symmetry.space_group_name_H-M   'P 1'
#
loop_
_entity.id
_entity.type
_entity.pdbx_description
1 polymer ?
#
loop_
_entity_poly.entity_id
_entity_poly.type
_entity_poly.pdbx_seq_one_letter_code
_entity_poly.pdbx_strand_id
1 'polypeptide(L)'
;MRKRRAPSITANQTVGGGGLMAGVATAVEGRAAVVGVEPTGAPTLHSALAAGGPVDVPVSGVAADSLGARRLGSIAWDVASRLGVSSVLVDDDAIVAARQAIWDRYRVVLEPGAAAPVAALLSGAYRPAEGERVALVLCGANTDPSDLV
;
A
#
# COMPACT_ATOMS: atom_id res chain seq x y z
N MET A 1 -2.34 24.22 22.28
CA MET A 1 -2.49 22.98 21.48
C MET A 1 -1.35 22.92 20.46
N ARG A 2 -0.32 22.10 20.68
CA ARG A 2 0.80 21.96 19.72
C ARG A 2 0.25 21.23 18.48
N LYS A 3 0.20 21.91 17.34
CA LYS A 3 0.01 21.23 16.05
C LYS A 3 1.11 20.17 15.91
N ARG A 4 0.76 18.90 15.91
CA ARG A 4 1.73 17.85 15.57
C ARG A 4 2.20 18.16 14.15
N ARG A 5 3.48 18.46 14.02
CA ARG A 5 4.12 18.58 12.71
C ARG A 5 3.92 17.24 12.01
N ALA A 6 3.43 17.27 10.77
CA ALA A 6 3.34 16.04 9.98
C ALA A 6 4.72 15.34 9.97
N PRO A 7 4.77 14.01 10.12
CA PRO A 7 6.05 13.32 10.10
C PRO A 7 6.74 13.60 8.77
N SER A 8 8.03 13.91 8.82
CA SER A 8 8.83 14.20 7.62
C SER A 8 9.15 12.97 6.79
N ILE A 9 8.71 11.80 7.22
CA ILE A 9 8.92 10.50 6.56
C ILE A 9 7.59 9.75 6.55
N THR A 10 7.25 9.22 5.38
CA THR A 10 6.07 8.36 5.19
C THR A 10 6.50 7.05 4.53
N ALA A 11 6.04 5.93 5.04
CA ALA A 11 6.23 4.62 4.44
C ALA A 11 4.96 4.19 3.71
N ASN A 12 5.02 4.09 2.39
CA ASN A 12 3.94 3.59 1.56
C ASN A 12 4.19 2.11 1.26
N GLN A 13 3.18 1.30 1.47
CA GLN A 13 3.25 -0.14 1.24
C GLN A 13 1.90 -0.72 0.85
N THR A 14 1.95 -1.86 0.18
CA THR A 14 0.75 -2.59 -0.20
C THR A 14 0.08 -3.26 0.99
N VAL A 15 -1.23 -3.44 0.90
CA VAL A 15 -2.02 -4.13 1.92
C VAL A 15 -2.91 -5.20 1.26
N GLY A 16 -2.79 -6.41 1.77
CA GLY A 16 -3.75 -7.50 1.55
C GLY A 16 -4.43 -7.83 2.89
N GLY A 17 -4.00 -8.89 3.56
CA GLY A 17 -4.45 -9.22 4.92
C GLY A 17 -3.92 -8.29 6.02
N GLY A 18 -3.00 -7.40 5.70
CA GLY A 18 -2.48 -6.35 6.57
C GLY A 18 -1.28 -6.73 7.43
N GLY A 19 -0.77 -7.95 7.37
CA GLY A 19 0.35 -8.39 8.21
C GLY A 19 1.63 -7.58 8.01
N LEU A 20 2.04 -7.37 6.75
CA LEU A 20 3.21 -6.54 6.43
C LEU A 20 3.00 -5.09 6.92
N MET A 21 1.85 -4.52 6.65
CA MET A 21 1.49 -3.16 7.08
C MET A 21 1.57 -3.03 8.61
N ALA A 22 1.01 -3.96 9.34
CA ALA A 22 1.06 -3.95 10.80
C ALA A 22 2.49 -4.05 11.34
N GLY A 23 3.32 -4.92 10.75
CA GLY A 23 4.73 -5.05 11.09
C GLY A 23 5.52 -3.78 10.87
N VAL A 24 5.40 -3.17 9.68
CA VAL A 24 6.08 -1.91 9.37
C VAL A 24 5.57 -0.77 10.26
N ALA A 25 4.26 -0.63 10.42
CA ALA A 25 3.68 0.43 11.25
C ALA A 25 4.16 0.35 12.71
N THR A 26 4.23 -0.85 13.27
CA THR A 26 4.77 -1.07 14.60
C THR A 26 6.26 -0.74 14.67
N ALA A 27 7.04 -1.18 13.68
CA ALA A 27 8.48 -0.95 13.65
C ALA A 27 8.87 0.52 13.53
N VAL A 28 8.04 1.34 12.85
CA VAL A 28 8.32 2.78 12.65
C VAL A 28 7.49 3.69 13.55
N GLU A 29 6.79 3.15 14.52
CA GLU A 29 5.94 3.91 15.44
C GLU A 29 6.64 5.16 16.00
N GLY A 30 6.01 6.32 15.87
CA GLY A 30 6.54 7.61 16.32
C GLY A 30 7.64 8.22 15.44
N ARG A 31 8.14 7.49 14.42
CA ARG A 31 9.22 7.95 13.51
C ARG A 31 8.75 8.27 12.10
N ALA A 32 7.74 7.57 11.62
CA ALA A 32 7.16 7.77 10.29
C ALA A 32 5.65 7.54 10.32
N ALA A 33 4.94 8.18 9.39
CA ALA A 33 3.57 7.79 9.07
C ALA A 33 3.57 6.56 8.18
N VAL A 34 2.49 5.80 8.22
CA VAL A 34 2.30 4.65 7.31
C VAL A 34 1.04 4.85 6.48
N VAL A 35 1.18 4.62 5.19
CA VAL A 35 0.07 4.65 4.22
C VAL A 35 -0.04 3.28 3.59
N GLY A 36 -1.19 2.64 3.78
CA GLY A 36 -1.55 1.43 3.05
C GLY A 36 -2.03 1.79 1.65
N VAL A 37 -1.43 1.18 0.64
CA VAL A 37 -1.86 1.35 -0.75
C VAL A 37 -2.51 0.06 -1.23
N GLU A 38 -3.71 0.17 -1.75
CA GLU A 38 -4.52 -0.97 -2.15
C GLU A 38 -5.10 -0.79 -3.55
N PRO A 39 -5.25 -1.88 -4.31
CA PRO A 39 -6.05 -1.83 -5.54
C PRO A 39 -7.51 -1.53 -5.21
N THR A 40 -8.19 -0.80 -6.06
CA THR A 40 -9.65 -0.58 -5.95
C THR A 40 -10.45 -1.89 -5.91
N GLY A 41 -9.91 -2.94 -6.55
CA GLY A 41 -10.52 -4.28 -6.57
C GLY A 41 -10.28 -5.14 -5.32
N ALA A 42 -9.42 -4.70 -4.36
CA ALA A 42 -9.12 -5.45 -3.14
C ALA A 42 -8.88 -4.51 -1.93
N PRO A 43 -9.87 -3.69 -1.52
CA PRO A 43 -9.68 -2.58 -0.58
C PRO A 43 -9.93 -2.99 0.87
N THR A 44 -9.18 -3.92 1.44
CA THR A 44 -9.43 -4.47 2.78
C THR A 44 -9.26 -3.44 3.90
N LEU A 45 -8.15 -2.70 3.90
CA LEU A 45 -7.87 -1.65 4.89
C LEU A 45 -8.80 -0.46 4.70
N HIS A 46 -8.99 -0.01 3.46
CA HIS A 46 -9.87 1.10 3.13
C HIS A 46 -11.29 0.87 3.65
N SER A 47 -11.83 -0.31 3.35
CA SER A 47 -13.17 -0.71 3.79
C SER A 47 -13.27 -0.87 5.31
N ALA A 48 -12.22 -1.41 5.95
CA ALA A 48 -12.17 -1.53 7.41
C ALA A 48 -12.15 -0.16 8.09
N LEU A 49 -11.37 0.80 7.56
CA LEU A 49 -11.35 2.17 8.08
C LEU A 49 -12.71 2.86 7.93
N ALA A 50 -13.37 2.69 6.80
CA ALA A 50 -14.70 3.26 6.56
C ALA A 50 -15.78 2.66 7.46
N ALA A 51 -15.69 1.34 7.73
CA ALA A 51 -16.68 0.62 8.55
C ALA A 51 -16.40 0.69 10.06
N GLY A 52 -15.22 1.14 10.49
CA GLY A 52 -14.79 1.12 11.88
C GLY A 52 -14.41 -0.27 12.40
N GLY A 53 -14.07 -1.20 11.49
CA GLY A 53 -13.62 -2.56 11.80
C GLY A 53 -13.48 -3.42 10.55
N PRO A 54 -12.84 -4.61 10.66
CA PRO A 54 -12.68 -5.52 9.54
C PRO A 54 -14.02 -5.96 8.94
N VAL A 55 -14.17 -5.81 7.63
CA VAL A 55 -15.32 -6.25 6.83
C VAL A 55 -14.86 -7.08 5.64
N ASP A 56 -15.75 -7.93 5.13
CA ASP A 56 -15.47 -8.71 3.93
C ASP A 56 -15.59 -7.83 2.69
N VAL A 57 -14.65 -7.98 1.77
CA VAL A 57 -14.64 -7.27 0.49
C VAL A 57 -14.55 -8.27 -0.67
N PRO A 58 -15.08 -7.93 -1.84
CA PRO A 58 -14.77 -8.67 -3.05
C PRO A 58 -13.30 -8.47 -3.41
N VAL A 59 -12.70 -9.47 -4.06
CA VAL A 59 -11.33 -9.41 -4.55
C VAL A 59 -11.33 -9.65 -6.05
N SER A 60 -10.77 -8.70 -6.79
CA SER A 60 -10.65 -8.73 -8.24
C SER A 60 -9.45 -7.90 -8.71
N GLY A 61 -9.17 -7.96 -10.01
CA GLY A 61 -8.15 -7.14 -10.65
C GLY A 61 -6.78 -7.79 -10.73
N VAL A 62 -5.82 -7.05 -11.28
CA VAL A 62 -4.45 -7.57 -11.62
C VAL A 62 -3.64 -8.00 -10.41
N ALA A 63 -3.93 -7.47 -9.24
CA ALA A 63 -3.24 -7.80 -8.00
C ALA A 63 -3.96 -8.85 -7.14
N ALA A 64 -5.03 -9.47 -7.64
CA ALA A 64 -5.83 -10.43 -6.88
C ALA A 64 -5.02 -11.65 -6.40
N ASP A 65 -4.04 -12.11 -7.18
CA ASP A 65 -3.19 -13.25 -6.82
C ASP A 65 -2.23 -12.92 -5.66
N SER A 66 -1.72 -11.69 -5.63
CA SER A 66 -0.76 -11.25 -4.61
C SER A 66 -1.43 -10.60 -3.39
N LEU A 67 -2.64 -10.06 -3.54
CA LEU A 67 -3.41 -9.38 -2.51
C LEU A 67 -4.80 -10.00 -2.31
N GLY A 68 -4.90 -11.31 -2.37
CA GLY A 68 -6.16 -12.07 -2.40
C GLY A 68 -6.93 -12.14 -1.07
N ALA A 69 -6.51 -11.45 -0.03
CA ALA A 69 -7.25 -11.43 1.23
C ALA A 69 -8.59 -10.71 1.05
N ARG A 70 -9.66 -11.32 1.56
CA ARG A 70 -11.02 -10.77 1.51
C ARG A 70 -11.38 -9.95 2.75
N ARG A 71 -10.50 -9.90 3.72
CA ARG A 71 -10.74 -9.22 5.00
C ARG A 71 -9.41 -8.82 5.61
N LEU A 72 -9.38 -7.65 6.21
CA LEU A 72 -8.23 -7.22 7.03
C LEU A 72 -8.16 -8.08 8.30
N GLY A 73 -6.98 -8.56 8.66
CA GLY A 73 -6.77 -9.32 9.89
C GLY A 73 -7.03 -8.47 11.14
N SER A 74 -7.48 -9.10 12.23
CA SER A 74 -7.80 -8.38 13.48
C SER A 74 -6.59 -7.69 14.09
N ILE A 75 -5.42 -8.33 14.09
CA ILE A 75 -4.16 -7.73 14.56
C ILE A 75 -3.78 -6.50 13.69
N ALA A 76 -3.94 -6.62 12.37
CA ALA A 76 -3.66 -5.52 11.45
C ALA A 76 -4.61 -4.35 11.68
N TRP A 77 -5.88 -4.63 11.96
CA TRP A 77 -6.86 -3.61 12.32
C TRP A 77 -6.49 -2.88 13.62
N ASP A 78 -6.14 -3.62 14.66
CA ASP A 78 -5.74 -3.03 15.95
C ASP A 78 -4.54 -2.10 15.79
N VAL A 79 -3.53 -2.52 15.01
CA VAL A 79 -2.37 -1.70 14.72
C VAL A 79 -2.74 -0.48 13.87
N ALA A 80 -3.50 -0.66 12.80
CA ALA A 80 -3.88 0.42 11.89
C ALA A 80 -4.69 1.50 12.60
N SER A 81 -5.68 1.11 13.41
CA SER A 81 -6.53 2.03 14.16
C SER A 81 -5.76 2.77 15.25
N ARG A 82 -4.89 2.07 15.98
CA ARG A 82 -4.07 2.66 17.05
C ARG A 82 -3.04 3.63 16.53
N LEU A 83 -2.37 3.30 15.42
CA LEU A 83 -1.28 4.10 14.85
C LEU A 83 -1.73 5.12 13.79
N GLY A 84 -3.01 5.14 13.44
CA GLY A 84 -3.56 6.08 12.48
C GLY A 84 -3.05 5.84 11.05
N VAL A 85 -2.92 4.57 10.65
CA VAL A 85 -2.58 4.20 9.28
C VAL A 85 -3.68 4.69 8.35
N SER A 86 -3.31 5.38 7.28
CA SER A 86 -4.24 5.81 6.23
C SER A 86 -4.23 4.85 5.05
N SER A 87 -5.27 4.91 4.23
CA SER A 87 -5.38 4.11 3.01
C SER A 87 -5.49 5.00 1.77
N VAL A 88 -4.83 4.57 0.70
CA VAL A 88 -4.92 5.14 -0.64
C VAL A 88 -5.27 4.05 -1.63
N LEU A 89 -6.22 4.31 -2.53
CA LEU A 89 -6.61 3.37 -3.58
C LEU A 89 -5.97 3.74 -4.91
N VAL A 90 -5.58 2.71 -5.66
CA VAL A 90 -5.08 2.82 -7.03
C VAL A 90 -5.82 1.86 -7.94
N ASP A 91 -5.96 2.21 -9.22
CA ASP A 91 -6.56 1.33 -10.21
C ASP A 91 -5.54 0.35 -10.83
N ASP A 92 -6.06 -0.64 -11.53
CA ASP A 92 -5.26 -1.68 -12.16
C ASP A 92 -4.31 -1.12 -13.23
N ASP A 93 -4.74 -0.15 -14.03
CA ASP A 93 -3.91 0.46 -15.08
C ASP A 93 -2.72 1.19 -14.48
N ALA A 94 -2.91 1.88 -13.35
CA ALA A 94 -1.82 2.52 -12.63
C ALA A 94 -0.81 1.50 -12.07
N ILE A 95 -1.28 0.35 -11.58
CA ILE A 95 -0.43 -0.74 -11.10
C ILE A 95 0.41 -1.33 -12.23
N VAL A 96 -0.22 -1.61 -13.38
CA VAL A 96 0.48 -2.14 -14.56
C VAL A 96 1.55 -1.14 -15.05
N ALA A 97 1.20 0.13 -15.16
CA ALA A 97 2.13 1.17 -15.58
C ALA A 97 3.31 1.34 -14.59
N ALA A 98 3.04 1.27 -13.29
CA ALA A 98 4.06 1.37 -12.26
C ALA A 98 5.03 0.19 -12.29
N ARG A 99 4.52 -1.04 -12.49
CA ARG A 99 5.31 -2.25 -12.63
C ARG A 99 6.26 -2.15 -13.82
N GLN A 100 5.75 -1.70 -14.98
CA GLN A 100 6.55 -1.46 -16.17
C GLN A 100 7.61 -0.38 -15.95
N ALA A 101 7.26 0.75 -15.32
CA ALA A 101 8.19 1.85 -15.06
C ALA A 101 9.37 1.45 -14.16
N ILE A 102 9.12 0.61 -13.16
CA ILE A 102 10.20 0.09 -12.30
C ILE A 102 11.12 -0.86 -13.07
N TRP A 103 10.55 -1.73 -13.91
CA TRP A 103 11.34 -2.59 -14.80
C TRP A 103 12.20 -1.76 -15.76
N ASP A 104 11.62 -0.81 -16.47
CA ASP A 104 12.33 0.00 -17.48
C ASP A 104 13.48 0.78 -16.88
N ARG A 105 13.28 1.33 -15.69
CA ARG A 105 14.25 2.22 -15.08
C ARG A 105 15.31 1.50 -14.23
N TYR A 106 14.91 0.46 -13.50
CA TYR A 106 15.75 -0.17 -12.49
C TYR A 106 16.03 -1.65 -12.74
N ARG A 107 15.36 -2.26 -13.72
CA ARG A 107 15.41 -3.72 -13.98
C ARG A 107 15.04 -4.55 -12.76
N VAL A 108 14.10 -4.05 -11.96
CA VAL A 108 13.54 -4.75 -10.81
C VAL A 108 12.19 -5.31 -11.19
N VAL A 109 12.01 -6.60 -10.99
CA VAL A 109 10.73 -7.28 -11.18
C VAL A 109 9.90 -7.12 -9.93
N LEU A 110 8.66 -6.66 -10.09
CA LEU A 110 7.66 -6.60 -9.02
C LEU A 110 6.43 -7.41 -9.42
N GLU A 111 5.85 -8.10 -8.47
CA GLU A 111 4.48 -8.60 -8.63
C GLU A 111 3.48 -7.43 -8.59
N PRO A 112 2.27 -7.56 -9.15
CA PRO A 112 1.31 -6.44 -9.24
C PRO A 112 1.02 -5.79 -7.89
N GLY A 113 0.81 -6.57 -6.83
CA GLY A 113 0.57 -6.02 -5.50
C GLY A 113 1.72 -5.17 -4.97
N ALA A 114 2.97 -5.59 -5.22
CA ALA A 114 4.16 -4.84 -4.77
C ALA A 114 4.36 -3.52 -5.54
N ALA A 115 3.77 -3.37 -6.72
CA ALA A 115 3.83 -2.14 -7.51
C ALA A 115 2.81 -1.08 -7.07
N ALA A 116 1.81 -1.43 -6.26
CA ALA A 116 0.77 -0.49 -5.83
C ALA A 116 1.31 0.79 -5.14
N PRO A 117 2.32 0.74 -4.25
CA PRO A 117 2.88 1.96 -3.67
C PRO A 117 3.54 2.90 -4.69
N VAL A 118 4.15 2.34 -5.73
CA VAL A 118 4.72 3.11 -6.85
C VAL A 118 3.59 3.73 -7.67
N ALA A 119 2.53 2.97 -7.95
CA ALA A 119 1.35 3.44 -8.65
C ALA A 119 0.72 4.65 -7.97
N ALA A 120 0.64 4.65 -6.64
CA ALA A 120 0.08 5.77 -5.88
C ALA A 120 0.85 7.08 -6.11
N LEU A 121 2.19 7.02 -6.20
CA LEU A 121 3.00 8.20 -6.50
C LEU A 121 2.89 8.62 -7.96
N LEU A 122 3.01 7.68 -8.90
CA LEU A 122 3.02 8.00 -10.33
C LEU A 122 1.66 8.51 -10.81
N SER A 123 0.56 7.98 -10.30
CA SER A 123 -0.80 8.44 -10.64
C SER A 123 -1.22 9.72 -9.92
N GLY A 124 -0.48 10.11 -8.86
CA GLY A 124 -0.86 11.23 -8.00
C GLY A 124 -1.97 10.92 -7.00
N ALA A 125 -2.34 9.65 -6.83
CA ALA A 125 -3.26 9.21 -5.77
C ALA A 125 -2.68 9.49 -4.36
N TYR A 126 -1.36 9.39 -4.23
CA TYR A 126 -0.61 9.92 -3.09
C TYR A 126 0.26 11.09 -3.55
N ARG A 127 0.10 12.23 -2.90
CA ARG A 127 0.89 13.44 -3.20
C ARG A 127 1.69 13.82 -1.95
N PRO A 128 3.01 13.63 -1.96
CA PRO A 128 3.85 14.05 -0.87
C PRO A 128 3.76 15.55 -0.61
N ALA A 129 3.81 15.94 0.65
CA ALA A 129 3.95 17.34 1.03
C ALA A 129 5.36 17.85 0.68
N GLU A 130 5.52 19.17 0.61
CA GLU A 130 6.83 19.78 0.39
C GLU A 130 7.83 19.35 1.47
N GLY A 131 8.99 18.83 1.05
CA GLY A 131 10.03 18.34 1.94
C GLY A 131 9.75 16.99 2.61
N GLU A 132 8.66 16.34 2.28
CA GLU A 132 8.35 14.99 2.76
C GLU A 132 9.26 13.95 2.09
N ARG A 133 9.84 13.06 2.89
CA ARG A 133 10.56 11.88 2.39
C ARG A 133 9.62 10.69 2.38
N VAL A 134 9.47 10.07 1.22
CA VAL A 134 8.62 8.90 1.05
C VAL A 134 9.48 7.66 0.85
N ALA A 135 9.30 6.67 1.70
CA ALA A 135 9.87 5.34 1.52
C ALA A 135 8.81 4.44 0.88
N LEU A 136 9.15 3.75 -0.19
CA LEU A 136 8.31 2.73 -0.82
C LEU A 136 8.83 1.35 -0.44
N VAL A 137 7.95 0.50 0.08
CA VAL A 137 8.28 -0.90 0.36
C VAL A 137 7.99 -1.72 -0.89
N LEU A 138 9.03 -2.07 -1.64
CA LEU A 138 8.96 -2.92 -2.83
C LEU A 138 9.08 -4.38 -2.38
N CYS A 139 7.95 -4.98 -2.03
CA CYS A 139 7.88 -6.31 -1.45
C CYS A 139 7.26 -7.30 -2.45
N GLY A 140 7.95 -8.34 -2.80
CA GLY A 140 7.39 -9.42 -3.61
C GLY A 140 7.69 -9.29 -5.11
N ALA A 141 8.17 -10.42 -5.63
CA ALA A 141 8.49 -10.62 -7.04
C ALA A 141 8.08 -12.03 -7.49
N ASN A 142 7.11 -12.65 -6.83
CA ASN A 142 6.59 -13.97 -7.19
C ASN A 142 5.60 -13.83 -8.36
N THR A 143 6.14 -13.57 -9.55
CA THR A 143 5.37 -13.31 -10.76
C THR A 143 6.14 -13.75 -12.00
N ASP A 144 5.45 -14.02 -13.08
CA ASP A 144 6.06 -14.20 -14.40
C ASP A 144 6.47 -12.83 -14.96
N PRO A 145 7.77 -12.59 -15.24
CA PRO A 145 8.22 -11.31 -15.78
C PRO A 145 8.10 -11.21 -17.31
N SER A 146 7.57 -12.19 -18.00
CA SER A 146 7.55 -12.24 -19.47
C SER A 146 6.73 -11.11 -20.11
N ASP A 147 5.83 -10.51 -19.36
CA ASP A 147 5.02 -9.36 -19.76
C ASP A 147 5.74 -8.00 -19.59
N LEU A 148 6.97 -7.99 -19.05
CA LEU A 148 7.78 -6.78 -18.83
C LEU A 148 8.86 -6.55 -19.91
N VAL A 149 9.06 -7.47 -20.84
CA VAL A 149 10.11 -7.45 -21.86
C VAL A 149 9.57 -7.12 -23.25
#